data_b82149af49035e655efed26f1c73f193
#
_entry.id   b82149af49035e655efed26f1c73f193
#
_cell.length_a   1.000
_cell.length_b   1.000
_cell.length_c   1.000
_cell.angle_alpha   90.00
_cell.angle_beta   90.00
_cell.angle_gamma   90.00
#
_symmetry.space_group_name_H-M   'P 1'
#
loop_
_entity.id
_entity.type
_entity.pdbx_description
1 polymer ?
#
loop_
_entity_poly.entity_id
_entity_poly.type
_entity_poly.pdbx_seq_one_letter_code
_entity_poly.pdbx_strand_id
1 'polypeptide(L)'
;MAQAGHSANKTHFQLDRISFFTDGVFAIAITLLVIEFKVPVVEHPTDHLLWDALKEMSWKLLGFIISFCIVGYYWSVHHRIFGYVEKYTSRLIWLNLLFLFSVVLLPFTSGLLGEYASDTHLLIPYSVYVMNICLTALMNAVLWFYVSNPKHDLLTHHISKERILLGFYFTLVVPILF
;
A
#
# COMPACT_ATOMS: atom_id res chain seq x y z
N MET A 1 -21.32 21.22 -28.92
CA MET A 1 -20.58 19.93 -28.90
C MET A 1 -19.09 20.05 -28.58
N ALA A 2 -18.36 21.06 -29.05
CA ALA A 2 -16.91 21.22 -28.78
C ALA A 2 -16.53 21.45 -27.29
N GLN A 3 -17.35 22.17 -26.52
CA GLN A 3 -17.07 22.44 -25.09
C GLN A 3 -17.20 21.21 -24.20
N ALA A 4 -18.14 20.30 -24.50
CA ALA A 4 -18.31 19.06 -23.73
C ALA A 4 -17.13 18.09 -23.90
N GLY A 5 -16.59 17.98 -25.13
CA GLY A 5 -15.41 17.16 -25.40
C GLY A 5 -14.13 17.70 -24.73
N HIS A 6 -13.98 19.02 -24.65
CA HIS A 6 -12.84 19.63 -23.99
C HIS A 6 -12.86 19.45 -22.45
N SER A 7 -14.04 19.51 -21.84
CA SER A 7 -14.25 19.26 -20.41
C SER A 7 -13.96 17.79 -20.03
N ALA A 8 -14.44 16.83 -20.81
CA ALA A 8 -14.20 15.40 -20.58
C ALA A 8 -12.70 15.06 -20.68
N ASN A 9 -12.01 15.58 -21.68
CA ASN A 9 -10.56 15.37 -21.85
C ASN A 9 -9.75 15.94 -20.68
N LYS A 10 -10.14 17.10 -20.15
CA LYS A 10 -9.49 17.71 -18.98
C LYS A 10 -9.69 16.87 -17.71
N THR A 11 -10.85 16.25 -17.52
CA THR A 11 -11.14 15.40 -16.37
C THR A 11 -10.32 14.11 -16.41
N HIS A 12 -10.24 13.43 -17.55
CA HIS A 12 -9.39 12.27 -17.75
C HIS A 12 -7.93 12.57 -17.48
N PHE A 13 -7.40 13.67 -18.01
CA PHE A 13 -6.03 14.08 -17.75
C PHE A 13 -5.71 14.29 -16.27
N GLN A 14 -6.64 14.82 -15.48
CA GLN A 14 -6.44 14.99 -14.03
C GLN A 14 -6.48 13.65 -13.27
N LEU A 15 -7.35 12.73 -13.67
CA LEU A 15 -7.40 11.37 -13.11
C LEU A 15 -6.12 10.60 -13.41
N ASP A 16 -5.62 10.67 -14.63
CA ASP A 16 -4.34 10.06 -15.02
C ASP A 16 -3.19 10.58 -14.15
N ARG A 17 -3.15 11.89 -13.89
CA ARG A 17 -2.13 12.49 -13.02
C ARG A 17 -2.20 11.97 -11.58
N ILE A 18 -3.41 11.78 -11.04
CA ILE A 18 -3.60 11.22 -9.69
C ILE A 18 -3.13 9.76 -9.67
N SER A 19 -3.47 8.97 -10.69
CA SER A 19 -3.03 7.59 -10.82
C SER A 19 -1.51 7.48 -10.94
N PHE A 20 -0.88 8.25 -11.83
CA PHE A 20 0.58 8.25 -11.98
C PHE A 20 1.32 8.67 -10.71
N PHE A 21 0.80 9.68 -10.00
CA PHE A 21 1.36 10.07 -8.72
C PHE A 21 1.27 8.92 -7.71
N THR A 22 0.13 8.26 -7.63
CA THR A 22 -0.10 7.12 -6.75
C THR A 22 0.82 5.95 -7.09
N ASP A 23 0.93 5.58 -8.35
CA ASP A 23 1.83 4.53 -8.84
C ASP A 23 3.29 4.85 -8.50
N GLY A 24 3.69 6.12 -8.63
CA GLY A 24 5.01 6.59 -8.22
C GLY A 24 5.27 6.42 -6.73
N VAL A 25 4.30 6.75 -5.88
CA VAL A 25 4.42 6.57 -4.42
C VAL A 25 4.54 5.10 -4.06
N PHE A 26 3.73 4.21 -4.66
CA PHE A 26 3.85 2.77 -4.45
C PHE A 26 5.19 2.21 -4.92
N ALA A 27 5.68 2.63 -6.09
CA ALA A 27 6.98 2.22 -6.61
C ALA A 27 8.12 2.63 -5.66
N ILE A 28 8.07 3.84 -5.10
CA ILE A 28 9.03 4.30 -4.11
C ILE A 28 8.90 3.49 -2.82
N ALA A 29 7.69 3.29 -2.30
CA ALA A 29 7.48 2.53 -1.07
C ALA A 29 8.03 1.10 -1.18
N ILE A 30 7.77 0.39 -2.29
CA ILE A 30 8.30 -0.96 -2.54
C ILE A 30 9.84 -0.96 -2.57
N THR A 31 10.45 0.02 -3.22
CA THR A 31 11.92 0.08 -3.33
C THR A 31 12.58 0.48 -2.01
N LEU A 32 11.92 1.29 -1.18
CA LEU A 32 12.42 1.66 0.14
C LEU A 32 12.48 0.45 1.11
N LEU A 33 11.63 -0.56 0.92
CA LEU A 33 11.68 -1.78 1.74
C LEU A 33 13.05 -2.45 1.71
N VAL A 34 13.76 -2.43 0.58
CA VAL A 34 15.09 -3.05 0.47
C VAL A 34 16.18 -2.25 1.16
N ILE A 35 16.00 -0.96 1.37
CA ILE A 35 16.99 -0.09 2.03
C ILE A 35 17.17 -0.47 3.50
N GLU A 36 16.13 -1.06 4.12
CA GLU A 36 16.21 -1.57 5.50
C GLU A 36 17.14 -2.80 5.63
N PHE A 37 17.55 -3.43 4.50
CA PHE A 37 18.53 -4.49 4.47
C PHE A 37 19.94 -3.91 4.52
N LYS A 38 20.51 -3.84 5.71
CA LYS A 38 21.93 -3.49 5.88
C LYS A 38 22.79 -4.69 5.56
N VAL A 39 23.82 -4.50 4.74
CA VAL A 39 24.81 -5.55 4.47
C VAL A 39 25.50 -5.92 5.78
N PRO A 40 25.58 -7.21 6.14
CA PRO A 40 26.25 -7.62 7.36
C PRO A 40 27.75 -7.29 7.29
N VAL A 41 28.26 -6.66 8.34
CA VAL A 41 29.68 -6.36 8.47
C VAL A 41 30.32 -7.45 9.33
N VAL A 42 31.26 -8.21 8.74
CA VAL A 42 31.98 -9.29 9.42
C VAL A 42 33.46 -8.89 9.56
N GLU A 43 33.97 -8.88 10.79
CA GLU A 43 35.38 -8.71 11.02
C GLU A 43 36.14 -9.97 10.56
N HIS A 44 37.17 -9.82 9.72
CA HIS A 44 37.89 -10.92 9.08
C HIS A 44 37.00 -11.90 8.30
N PRO A 45 36.41 -11.44 7.16
CA PRO A 45 35.37 -12.21 6.43
C PRO A 45 35.94 -13.51 5.86
N THR A 46 35.22 -14.60 6.14
CA THR A 46 35.34 -15.90 5.45
C THR A 46 34.00 -16.27 4.90
N ASP A 47 33.96 -17.16 3.89
CA ASP A 47 32.69 -17.61 3.29
C ASP A 47 31.74 -18.20 4.34
N HIS A 48 32.28 -18.92 5.33
CA HIS A 48 31.50 -19.51 6.42
C HIS A 48 30.87 -18.44 7.32
N LEU A 49 31.67 -17.47 7.79
CA LEU A 49 31.17 -16.40 8.64
C LEU A 49 30.15 -15.49 7.94
N LEU A 50 30.39 -15.22 6.65
CA LEU A 50 29.44 -14.45 5.85
C LEU A 50 28.14 -15.22 5.65
N TRP A 51 28.20 -16.53 5.41
CA TRP A 51 27.02 -17.38 5.29
C TRP A 51 26.18 -17.43 6.57
N ASP A 52 26.84 -17.51 7.72
CA ASP A 52 26.15 -17.49 9.03
C ASP A 52 25.48 -16.13 9.29
N ALA A 53 26.18 -15.03 8.99
CA ALA A 53 25.59 -13.69 9.08
C ALA A 53 24.35 -13.52 8.15
N LEU A 54 24.39 -14.09 6.95
CA LEU A 54 23.24 -14.10 6.05
C LEU A 54 22.07 -14.95 6.57
N LYS A 55 22.35 -16.06 7.24
CA LYS A 55 21.29 -16.87 7.88
C LYS A 55 20.61 -16.11 9.02
N GLU A 56 21.36 -15.35 9.82
CA GLU A 56 20.77 -14.52 10.88
C GLU A 56 19.82 -13.45 10.32
N MET A 57 20.04 -13.00 9.08
CA MET A 57 19.16 -12.06 8.40
C MET A 57 17.88 -12.71 7.82
N SER A 58 17.71 -14.02 7.93
CA SER A 58 16.59 -14.74 7.29
C SER A 58 15.20 -14.24 7.74
N TRP A 59 15.04 -13.88 9.01
CA TRP A 59 13.80 -13.30 9.54
C TRP A 59 13.52 -11.90 8.97
N LYS A 60 14.55 -11.07 8.81
CA LYS A 60 14.45 -9.77 8.14
C LYS A 60 14.03 -9.94 6.68
N LEU A 61 14.60 -10.93 5.99
CA LEU A 61 14.24 -11.27 4.60
C LEU A 61 12.77 -11.71 4.50
N LEU A 62 12.31 -12.55 5.42
CA LEU A 62 10.91 -12.97 5.45
C LEU A 62 9.97 -11.78 5.66
N GLY A 63 10.27 -10.90 6.62
CA GLY A 63 9.50 -9.67 6.87
C GLY A 63 9.46 -8.75 5.64
N PHE A 64 10.59 -8.61 4.94
CA PHE A 64 10.67 -7.88 3.68
C PHE A 64 9.75 -8.48 2.61
N ILE A 65 9.82 -9.79 2.36
CA ILE A 65 9.00 -10.48 1.35
C ILE A 65 7.52 -10.29 1.65
N ILE A 66 7.11 -10.46 2.91
CA ILE A 66 5.73 -10.26 3.34
C ILE A 66 5.31 -8.81 3.08
N SER A 67 6.10 -7.84 3.50
CA SER A 67 5.79 -6.41 3.31
C SER A 67 5.75 -6.01 1.84
N PHE A 68 6.64 -6.56 1.02
CA PHE A 68 6.62 -6.37 -0.44
C PHE A 68 5.30 -6.88 -1.05
N CYS A 69 4.88 -8.08 -0.66
CA CYS A 69 3.60 -8.65 -1.11
C CYS A 69 2.40 -7.81 -0.65
N ILE A 70 2.43 -7.29 0.59
CA ILE A 70 1.37 -6.44 1.13
C ILE A 70 1.27 -5.12 0.36
N VAL A 71 2.39 -4.44 0.11
CA VAL A 71 2.40 -3.19 -0.67
C VAL A 71 1.91 -3.44 -2.09
N GLY A 72 2.40 -4.50 -2.76
CA GLY A 72 1.95 -4.90 -4.09
C GLY A 72 0.46 -5.26 -4.14
N TYR A 73 -0.05 -5.92 -3.11
CA TYR A 73 -1.47 -6.21 -2.97
C TYR A 73 -2.31 -4.94 -2.89
N TYR A 74 -1.97 -4.01 -1.99
CA TYR A 74 -2.70 -2.74 -1.87
C TYR A 74 -2.60 -1.88 -3.13
N TRP A 75 -1.47 -1.89 -3.82
CA TRP A 75 -1.36 -1.27 -5.13
C TRP A 75 -2.37 -1.88 -6.12
N SER A 76 -2.45 -3.20 -6.20
CA SER A 76 -3.38 -3.90 -7.10
C SER A 76 -4.85 -3.60 -6.77
N VAL A 77 -5.21 -3.54 -5.48
CA VAL A 77 -6.56 -3.18 -5.04
C VAL A 77 -6.87 -1.72 -5.40
N HIS A 78 -5.96 -0.80 -5.10
CA HIS A 78 -6.09 0.61 -5.42
C HIS A 78 -6.23 0.85 -6.93
N HIS A 79 -5.35 0.23 -7.73
CA HIS A 79 -5.41 0.30 -9.20
C HIS A 79 -6.78 -0.13 -9.73
N ARG A 80 -7.37 -1.20 -9.16
CA ARG A 80 -8.71 -1.66 -9.51
C ARG A 80 -9.79 -0.65 -9.12
N ILE A 81 -9.69 -0.01 -7.96
CA ILE A 81 -10.61 1.05 -7.51
C ILE A 81 -10.60 2.21 -8.51
N PHE A 82 -9.41 2.70 -8.85
CA PHE A 82 -9.25 3.84 -9.76
C PHE A 82 -9.66 3.52 -11.20
N GLY A 83 -9.59 2.26 -11.62
CA GLY A 83 -10.11 1.82 -12.90
C GLY A 83 -11.64 1.99 -13.07
N TYR A 84 -12.37 2.20 -11.98
CA TYR A 84 -13.82 2.50 -12.03
C TYR A 84 -14.13 3.99 -11.93
N VAL A 85 -13.16 4.84 -11.64
CA VAL A 85 -13.36 6.27 -11.37
C VAL A 85 -13.32 7.07 -12.67
N GLU A 86 -14.38 7.82 -12.97
CA GLU A 86 -14.42 8.74 -14.13
C GLU A 86 -14.36 10.21 -13.75
N LYS A 87 -14.71 10.54 -12.52
CA LYS A 87 -14.71 11.92 -12.04
C LYS A 87 -13.86 12.04 -10.79
N TYR A 88 -13.23 13.17 -10.60
CA TYR A 88 -12.48 13.46 -9.39
C TYR A 88 -13.08 14.61 -8.60
N THR A 89 -12.86 14.59 -7.29
CA THR A 89 -13.23 15.66 -6.37
C THR A 89 -12.02 15.98 -5.48
N SER A 90 -11.97 17.17 -4.92
CA SER A 90 -10.92 17.52 -3.95
C SER A 90 -10.90 16.55 -2.75
N ARG A 91 -12.08 16.05 -2.33
CA ARG A 91 -12.18 15.08 -1.25
C ARG A 91 -11.57 13.73 -1.63
N LEU A 92 -11.75 13.26 -2.87
CA LEU A 92 -11.12 12.04 -3.38
C LEU A 92 -9.59 12.17 -3.33
N ILE A 93 -9.04 13.31 -3.74
CA ILE A 93 -7.59 13.57 -3.71
C ILE A 93 -7.07 13.49 -2.28
N TRP A 94 -7.72 14.12 -1.32
CA TRP A 94 -7.31 14.08 0.09
C TRP A 94 -7.40 12.68 0.70
N LEU A 95 -8.47 11.93 0.41
CA LEU A 95 -8.59 10.54 0.85
C LEU A 95 -7.51 9.64 0.25
N ASN A 96 -7.18 9.86 -1.02
CA ASN A 96 -6.06 9.17 -1.67
C ASN A 96 -4.73 9.50 -1.00
N LEU A 97 -4.46 10.77 -0.68
CA LEU A 97 -3.24 11.18 0.02
C LEU A 97 -3.14 10.57 1.43
N LEU A 98 -4.24 10.49 2.18
CA LEU A 98 -4.27 9.83 3.48
C LEU A 98 -4.00 8.33 3.37
N PHE A 99 -4.56 7.68 2.36
CA PHE A 99 -4.24 6.29 2.06
C PHE A 99 -2.75 6.12 1.74
N LEU A 100 -2.21 6.94 0.84
CA LEU A 100 -0.79 6.90 0.47
C LEU A 100 0.14 7.18 1.66
N PHE A 101 -0.25 8.06 2.58
CA PHE A 101 0.50 8.28 3.81
C PHE A 101 0.67 6.99 4.61
N SER A 102 -0.38 6.17 4.76
CA SER A 102 -0.27 4.88 5.44
C SER A 102 0.64 3.89 4.70
N VAL A 103 0.64 3.92 3.36
CA VAL A 103 1.51 3.08 2.52
C VAL A 103 2.99 3.47 2.67
N VAL A 104 3.29 4.76 2.70
CA VAL A 104 4.66 5.28 2.85
C VAL A 104 5.27 4.93 4.21
N LEU A 105 4.46 4.66 5.23
CA LEU A 105 4.93 4.21 6.54
C LEU A 105 5.31 2.71 6.57
N LEU A 106 4.86 1.90 5.60
CA LEU A 106 5.12 0.45 5.58
C LEU A 106 6.62 0.10 5.57
N PRO A 107 7.50 0.74 4.79
CA PRO A 107 8.93 0.47 4.86
C PRO A 107 9.51 0.65 6.26
N PHE A 108 9.21 1.77 6.91
CA PHE A 108 9.68 2.06 8.27
C PHE A 108 9.17 1.01 9.28
N THR A 109 7.88 0.69 9.27
CA THR A 109 7.30 -0.26 10.23
C THR A 109 7.76 -1.69 9.96
N SER A 110 8.01 -2.04 8.69
CA SER A 110 8.63 -3.31 8.29
C SER A 110 10.09 -3.41 8.76
N GLY A 111 10.87 -2.34 8.58
CA GLY A 111 12.24 -2.26 9.05
C GLY A 111 12.33 -2.39 10.57
N LEU A 112 11.43 -1.69 11.30
CA LEU A 112 11.33 -1.80 12.75
C LEU A 112 11.02 -3.23 13.19
N LEU A 113 10.05 -3.91 12.54
CA LEU A 113 9.74 -5.30 12.84
C LEU A 113 10.93 -6.22 12.55
N GLY A 114 11.60 -6.03 11.41
CA GLY A 114 12.76 -6.85 11.00
C GLY A 114 13.96 -6.68 11.91
N GLU A 115 14.21 -5.47 12.44
CA GLU A 115 15.36 -5.19 13.33
C GLU A 115 15.23 -5.92 14.66
N TYR A 116 13.99 -6.03 15.19
CA TYR A 116 13.71 -6.66 16.48
C TYR A 116 13.04 -8.04 16.35
N ALA A 117 13.12 -8.67 15.18
CA ALA A 117 12.44 -9.96 14.93
C ALA A 117 12.97 -11.12 15.80
N SER A 118 14.24 -11.06 16.24
CA SER A 118 14.84 -12.04 17.16
C SER A 118 14.41 -11.87 18.61
N ASP A 119 13.95 -10.66 18.98
CA ASP A 119 13.56 -10.32 20.36
C ASP A 119 12.06 -10.59 20.59
N THR A 120 11.70 -11.84 20.72
CA THR A 120 10.29 -12.29 20.86
C THR A 120 9.54 -11.71 22.06
N HIS A 121 10.24 -11.06 23.00
CA HIS A 121 9.64 -10.39 24.15
C HIS A 121 9.13 -8.97 23.85
N LEU A 122 9.51 -8.40 22.71
CA LEU A 122 9.13 -7.05 22.32
C LEU A 122 7.86 -7.04 21.48
N LEU A 123 6.75 -6.61 22.09
CA LEU A 123 5.47 -6.49 21.40
C LEU A 123 5.34 -5.19 20.56
N ILE A 124 6.14 -4.17 20.88
CA ILE A 124 6.02 -2.86 20.24
C ILE A 124 6.28 -2.92 18.72
N PRO A 125 7.37 -3.52 18.21
CA PRO A 125 7.61 -3.58 16.77
C PRO A 125 6.48 -4.27 16.00
N TYR A 126 6.00 -5.39 16.54
CA TYR A 126 4.87 -6.11 15.97
C TYR A 126 3.58 -5.28 15.99
N SER A 127 3.26 -4.66 17.14
CA SER A 127 2.05 -3.84 17.28
C SER A 127 2.05 -2.64 16.33
N VAL A 128 3.19 -1.96 16.16
CA VAL A 128 3.33 -0.81 15.26
C VAL A 128 3.14 -1.26 13.81
N TYR A 129 3.71 -2.39 13.41
CA TYR A 129 3.55 -2.94 12.07
C TYR A 129 2.09 -3.31 11.78
N VAL A 130 1.45 -4.06 12.68
CA VAL A 130 0.03 -4.46 12.54
C VAL A 130 -0.89 -3.23 12.53
N MET A 131 -0.65 -2.24 13.41
CA MET A 131 -1.40 -0.98 13.39
C MET A 131 -1.30 -0.27 12.05
N ASN A 132 -0.11 -0.23 11.44
CA ASN A 132 0.05 0.40 10.13
C ASN A 132 -0.68 -0.38 9.03
N ILE A 133 -0.65 -1.72 9.04
CA ILE A 133 -1.46 -2.55 8.12
C ILE A 133 -2.95 -2.26 8.29
N CYS A 134 -3.44 -2.21 9.53
CA CYS A 134 -4.84 -1.88 9.83
C CYS A 134 -5.21 -0.47 9.37
N LEU A 135 -4.32 0.50 9.55
CA LEU A 135 -4.51 1.87 9.07
C LEU A 135 -4.60 1.90 7.53
N THR A 136 -3.72 1.17 6.84
CA THR A 136 -3.73 1.08 5.36
C THR A 136 -5.03 0.47 4.86
N ALA A 137 -5.48 -0.63 5.49
CA ALA A 137 -6.76 -1.26 5.18
C ALA A 137 -7.94 -0.32 5.42
N LEU A 138 -7.94 0.38 6.56
CA LEU A 138 -8.99 1.34 6.91
C LEU A 138 -9.06 2.48 5.90
N MET A 139 -7.93 3.08 5.55
CA MET A 139 -7.89 4.18 4.58
C MET A 139 -8.33 3.73 3.19
N ASN A 140 -7.93 2.53 2.77
CA ASN A 140 -8.39 1.94 1.51
C ASN A 140 -9.91 1.64 1.53
N ALA A 141 -10.44 1.15 2.67
CA ALA A 141 -11.88 0.94 2.85
C ALA A 141 -12.67 2.25 2.80
N VAL A 142 -12.18 3.31 3.45
CA VAL A 142 -12.78 4.64 3.42
C VAL A 142 -12.78 5.21 2.00
N LEU A 143 -11.67 5.04 1.27
CA LEU A 143 -11.55 5.45 -0.13
C LEU A 143 -12.59 4.70 -0.99
N TRP A 144 -12.68 3.38 -0.86
CA TRP A 144 -13.65 2.57 -1.57
C TRP A 144 -15.09 2.94 -1.22
N PHE A 145 -15.40 3.14 0.06
CA PHE A 145 -16.72 3.59 0.51
C PHE A 145 -17.11 4.94 -0.09
N TYR A 146 -16.16 5.88 -0.16
CA TYR A 146 -16.40 7.17 -0.78
C TYR A 146 -16.65 7.06 -2.27
N VAL A 147 -15.83 6.30 -2.99
CA VAL A 147 -15.92 6.10 -4.45
C VAL A 147 -17.20 5.35 -4.83
N SER A 148 -17.57 4.31 -4.07
CA SER A 148 -18.72 3.46 -4.37
C SER A 148 -20.07 4.08 -3.99
N ASN A 149 -20.08 5.21 -3.29
CA ASN A 149 -21.33 5.87 -2.88
C ASN A 149 -22.00 6.57 -4.07
N PRO A 150 -23.24 6.15 -4.45
CA PRO A 150 -23.96 6.72 -5.59
C PRO A 150 -24.18 8.24 -5.50
N LYS A 151 -24.19 8.81 -4.28
CA LYS A 151 -24.36 10.25 -4.08
C LYS A 151 -23.22 11.10 -4.67
N HIS A 152 -22.05 10.53 -4.85
CA HIS A 152 -20.87 11.25 -5.35
C HIS A 152 -20.74 11.19 -6.87
N ASP A 153 -21.43 10.25 -7.53
CA ASP A 153 -21.45 10.08 -9.00
C ASP A 153 -20.03 10.06 -9.61
N LEU A 154 -19.15 9.26 -8.99
CA LEU A 154 -17.74 9.18 -9.40
C LEU A 154 -17.44 8.02 -10.35
N LEU A 155 -18.35 7.05 -10.46
CA LEU A 155 -18.13 5.79 -11.15
C LEU A 155 -18.71 5.82 -12.57
N THR A 156 -18.09 5.06 -13.48
CA THR A 156 -18.47 4.88 -14.89
C THR A 156 -19.86 4.30 -15.07
N HIS A 157 -20.27 3.39 -14.19
CA HIS A 157 -21.56 2.71 -14.22
C HIS A 157 -22.02 2.36 -12.80
N HIS A 158 -23.34 2.14 -12.63
CA HIS A 158 -23.85 1.58 -11.39
C HIS A 158 -23.22 0.22 -11.12
N ILE A 159 -22.29 0.19 -10.15
CA ILE A 159 -21.66 -1.04 -9.69
C ILE A 159 -22.70 -1.84 -8.90
N SER A 160 -22.82 -3.15 -9.18
CA SER A 160 -23.71 -4.04 -8.43
C SER A 160 -23.30 -4.09 -6.96
N LYS A 161 -24.27 -4.30 -6.06
CA LYS A 161 -24.01 -4.45 -4.62
C LYS A 161 -22.98 -5.54 -4.31
N GLU A 162 -22.96 -6.62 -5.09
CA GLU A 162 -22.01 -7.72 -4.96
C GLU A 162 -20.56 -7.26 -5.21
N ARG A 163 -20.33 -6.42 -6.21
CA ARG A 163 -19.00 -5.86 -6.51
C ARG A 163 -18.54 -4.88 -5.43
N ILE A 164 -19.47 -4.13 -4.84
CA ILE A 164 -19.15 -3.25 -3.72
C ILE A 164 -18.70 -4.07 -2.50
N LEU A 165 -19.41 -5.15 -2.18
CA LEU A 165 -19.04 -6.07 -1.09
C LEU A 165 -17.71 -6.77 -1.35
N LEU A 166 -17.47 -7.23 -2.58
CA LEU A 166 -16.18 -7.80 -2.99
C LEU A 166 -15.02 -6.80 -2.80
N GLY A 167 -15.23 -5.53 -3.13
CA GLY A 167 -14.24 -4.49 -2.90
C GLY A 167 -13.88 -4.35 -1.42
N PHE A 168 -14.86 -4.37 -0.51
CA PHE A 168 -14.60 -4.38 0.94
C PHE A 168 -13.87 -5.64 1.39
N TYR A 169 -14.26 -6.81 0.89
CA TYR A 169 -13.58 -8.06 1.19
C TYR A 169 -12.09 -7.98 0.82
N PHE A 170 -11.76 -7.56 -0.40
CA PHE A 170 -10.37 -7.38 -0.82
C PHE A 170 -9.61 -6.37 0.04
N THR A 171 -10.27 -5.32 0.52
CA THR A 171 -9.64 -4.33 1.39
C THR A 171 -9.23 -4.92 2.75
N LEU A 172 -10.03 -5.85 3.30
CA LEU A 172 -9.87 -6.39 4.65
C LEU A 172 -9.11 -7.71 4.72
N VAL A 173 -8.79 -8.32 3.57
CA VAL A 173 -8.10 -9.63 3.54
C VAL A 173 -6.77 -9.59 4.28
N VAL A 174 -5.95 -8.57 4.07
CA VAL A 174 -4.62 -8.52 4.69
C VAL A 174 -4.70 -8.40 6.22
N PRO A 175 -5.45 -7.44 6.82
CA PRO A 175 -5.50 -7.33 8.28
C PRO A 175 -6.17 -8.52 8.98
N ILE A 176 -6.93 -9.35 8.26
CA ILE A 176 -7.52 -10.58 8.84
C ILE A 176 -6.47 -11.70 8.99
N LEU A 177 -5.37 -11.63 8.24
CA LEU A 177 -4.29 -12.62 8.25
C LEU A 177 -3.25 -12.36 9.35
N PHE A 178 -3.29 -11.19 10.01
CA PHE A 178 -2.38 -10.75 11.07
C PHE A 178 -3.07 -10.59 12.41
#